data_e722f7cb261cb3c5b317e6b2c3b3529a
#
_entry.id   e722f7cb261cb3c5b317e6b2c3b3529a
#
_cell.length_a   1.000
_cell.length_b   1.000
_cell.length_c   1.000
_cell.angle_alpha   90.00
_cell.angle_beta   90.00
_cell.angle_gamma   90.00
#
_symmetry.space_group_name_H-M   'P 1'
#
loop_
_entity.id
_entity.type
_entity.pdbx_description
1 polymer ?
#
loop_
_entity_poly.entity_id
_entity_poly.type
_entity_poly.pdbx_seq_one_letter_code
_entity_poly.pdbx_strand_id
1 'polypeptide(L)'
;MLSSMLDFLAGGFVQAGWGTLLIWFLVVTQLTIFSVTLYLHRSQAHRGVDFHPVLAHFFRFWTWLTTSMITKEWAAIHRKHHAKCETEEDPHSPQVHGINKVLWTGVLLYVKESHYPETMERYGHGTPDDWLERNHQASNIRLVSQNEARSARG
;
A
#
# COMPACT_ATOMS: atom_id res chain seq x y z
N MET A 1 -30.87 2.71 -27.14
CA MET A 1 -29.42 2.79 -27.34
C MET A 1 -28.71 3.56 -26.22
N LEU A 2 -29.12 4.80 -25.90
CA LEU A 2 -28.55 5.56 -24.77
C LEU A 2 -28.82 4.89 -23.42
N SER A 3 -30.05 4.41 -23.17
CA SER A 3 -30.39 3.65 -21.95
C SER A 3 -29.55 2.39 -21.78
N SER A 4 -29.38 1.60 -22.83
CA SER A 4 -28.57 0.38 -22.79
C SER A 4 -27.09 0.66 -22.50
N MET A 5 -26.59 1.79 -22.97
CA MET A 5 -25.23 2.24 -22.67
C MET A 5 -25.08 2.71 -21.23
N LEU A 6 -26.08 3.41 -20.69
CA LEU A 6 -26.09 3.83 -19.30
C LEU A 6 -26.23 2.63 -18.35
N ASP A 7 -27.08 1.64 -18.71
CA ASP A 7 -27.24 0.40 -17.95
C ASP A 7 -25.92 -0.41 -17.95
N PHE A 8 -25.22 -0.47 -19.07
CA PHE A 8 -23.91 -1.09 -19.17
C PHE A 8 -22.86 -0.36 -18.32
N LEU A 9 -22.84 0.96 -18.38
CA LEU A 9 -21.90 1.77 -17.56
C LEU A 9 -22.20 1.65 -16.07
N ALA A 10 -23.47 1.55 -15.67
CA ALA A 10 -23.88 1.41 -14.28
C ALA A 10 -23.66 -0.01 -13.72
N GLY A 11 -23.89 -1.06 -14.53
CA GLY A 11 -23.79 -2.46 -14.12
C GLY A 11 -22.48 -3.15 -14.51
N GLY A 12 -21.70 -2.56 -15.41
CA GLY A 12 -20.48 -3.15 -15.98
C GLY A 12 -20.76 -4.47 -16.72
N PHE A 13 -19.72 -5.26 -16.93
CA PHE A 13 -19.82 -6.56 -17.62
C PHE A 13 -20.62 -7.62 -16.85
N VAL A 14 -20.65 -7.52 -15.53
CA VAL A 14 -21.26 -8.53 -14.64
C VAL A 14 -22.73 -8.27 -14.38
N GLN A 15 -23.22 -7.04 -14.67
CA GLN A 15 -24.60 -6.59 -14.39
C GLN A 15 -25.03 -6.89 -12.93
N ALA A 16 -24.10 -6.68 -12.00
CA ALA A 16 -24.31 -7.02 -10.60
C ALA A 16 -25.26 -6.05 -9.91
N GLY A 17 -26.22 -6.58 -9.16
CA GLY A 17 -27.09 -5.76 -8.31
C GLY A 17 -26.33 -5.14 -7.13
N TRP A 18 -26.86 -4.06 -6.56
CA TRP A 18 -26.25 -3.32 -5.44
C TRP A 18 -25.88 -4.21 -4.25
N GLY A 19 -26.71 -5.22 -3.92
CA GLY A 19 -26.41 -6.17 -2.84
C GLY A 19 -25.15 -6.97 -3.11
N THR A 20 -24.97 -7.45 -4.35
CA THR A 20 -23.76 -8.18 -4.77
C THR A 20 -22.52 -7.30 -4.72
N LEU A 21 -22.63 -6.04 -5.17
CA LEU A 21 -21.53 -5.08 -5.10
C LEU A 21 -21.12 -4.77 -3.67
N LEU A 22 -22.10 -4.60 -2.77
CA LEU A 22 -21.84 -4.38 -1.35
C LEU A 22 -21.12 -5.58 -0.70
N ILE A 23 -21.63 -6.79 -0.94
CA ILE A 23 -20.98 -8.02 -0.42
C ILE A 23 -19.55 -8.14 -0.98
N TRP A 24 -19.37 -7.92 -2.28
CA TRP A 24 -18.06 -7.93 -2.93
C TRP A 24 -17.10 -6.93 -2.26
N PHE A 25 -17.55 -5.69 -2.09
CA PHE A 25 -16.79 -4.63 -1.42
C PHE A 25 -16.38 -5.03 0.00
N LEU A 26 -17.30 -5.55 0.80
CA LEU A 26 -17.02 -5.99 2.17
C LEU A 26 -16.00 -7.14 2.21
N VAL A 27 -16.14 -8.13 1.34
CA VAL A 27 -15.21 -9.29 1.26
C VAL A 27 -13.81 -8.83 0.86
N VAL A 28 -13.69 -8.02 -0.19
CA VAL A 28 -12.39 -7.49 -0.65
C VAL A 28 -11.74 -6.63 0.42
N THR A 29 -12.51 -5.74 1.03
CA THR A 29 -12.00 -4.87 2.10
C THR A 29 -11.51 -5.70 3.30
N GLN A 30 -12.30 -6.69 3.74
CA GLN A 30 -11.94 -7.53 4.87
C GLN A 30 -10.68 -8.37 4.58
N LEU A 31 -10.58 -8.93 3.39
CA LEU A 31 -9.39 -9.70 2.98
C LEU A 31 -8.15 -8.80 2.88
N THR A 32 -8.33 -7.56 2.41
CA THR A 32 -7.23 -6.57 2.36
C THR A 32 -6.78 -6.18 3.77
N ILE A 33 -7.72 -5.93 4.69
CA ILE A 33 -7.40 -5.66 6.11
C ILE A 33 -6.62 -6.83 6.73
N PHE A 34 -7.05 -8.07 6.49
CA PHE A 34 -6.31 -9.25 6.96
C PHE A 34 -4.91 -9.31 6.36
N SER A 35 -4.77 -9.07 5.06
CA SER A 35 -3.46 -9.09 4.40
C SER A 35 -2.51 -8.05 4.96
N VAL A 36 -2.98 -6.82 5.19
CA VAL A 36 -2.19 -5.77 5.82
C VAL A 36 -1.86 -6.12 7.28
N THR A 37 -2.86 -6.52 8.07
CA THR A 37 -2.68 -6.75 9.50
C THR A 37 -1.83 -7.99 9.80
N LEU A 38 -2.07 -9.10 9.10
CA LEU A 38 -1.39 -10.35 9.39
C LEU A 38 -0.04 -10.43 8.67
N TYR A 39 -0.02 -10.11 7.37
CA TYR A 39 1.19 -10.24 6.58
C TYR A 39 2.11 -9.03 6.74
N LEU A 40 1.71 -7.82 6.34
CA LEU A 40 2.60 -6.66 6.41
C LEU A 40 2.96 -6.29 7.84
N HIS A 41 1.98 -6.20 8.73
CA HIS A 41 2.19 -5.74 10.09
C HIS A 41 2.80 -6.84 10.97
N ARG A 42 2.08 -7.96 11.21
CA ARG A 42 2.54 -8.98 12.17
C ARG A 42 3.70 -9.83 11.66
N SER A 43 3.70 -10.22 10.38
CA SER A 43 4.77 -11.05 9.82
C SER A 43 5.98 -10.21 9.41
N GLN A 44 5.80 -9.24 8.53
CA GLN A 44 6.93 -8.54 7.92
C GLN A 44 7.51 -7.43 8.81
N ALA A 45 6.69 -6.60 9.44
CA ALA A 45 7.20 -5.53 10.28
C ALA A 45 7.67 -6.02 11.65
N HIS A 46 6.83 -6.78 12.35
CA HIS A 46 7.11 -7.21 13.74
C HIS A 46 7.70 -8.61 13.88
N ARG A 47 7.71 -9.41 12.80
CA ARG A 47 8.22 -10.80 12.79
C ARG A 47 7.61 -11.69 13.89
N GLY A 48 6.37 -11.43 14.25
CA GLY A 48 5.65 -12.16 15.26
C GLY A 48 4.92 -13.41 14.76
N VAL A 49 4.83 -13.59 13.44
CA VAL A 49 4.17 -14.73 12.79
C VAL A 49 4.93 -15.11 11.53
N ASP A 50 5.19 -16.41 11.38
CA ASP A 50 5.73 -16.99 10.16
C ASP A 50 4.62 -17.71 9.39
N PHE A 51 4.45 -17.35 8.12
CA PHE A 51 3.49 -17.99 7.24
C PHE A 51 4.14 -19.01 6.33
N HIS A 52 3.40 -20.06 6.02
CA HIS A 52 3.78 -20.95 4.94
C HIS A 52 4.00 -20.14 3.65
N PRO A 53 5.05 -20.40 2.85
CA PRO A 53 5.41 -19.59 1.69
C PRO A 53 4.25 -19.31 0.72
N VAL A 54 3.41 -20.30 0.45
CA VAL A 54 2.23 -20.14 -0.43
C VAL A 54 1.28 -19.06 0.11
N LEU A 55 1.01 -19.07 1.42
CA LEU A 55 0.11 -18.09 2.04
C LEU A 55 0.76 -16.69 2.10
N ALA A 56 2.06 -16.63 2.36
CA ALA A 56 2.82 -15.39 2.31
C ALA A 56 2.78 -14.75 0.91
N HIS A 57 2.97 -15.56 -0.15
CA HIS A 57 2.86 -15.10 -1.53
C HIS A 57 1.44 -14.64 -1.89
N PHE A 58 0.41 -15.35 -1.44
CA PHE A 58 -0.98 -14.93 -1.63
C PHE A 58 -1.25 -13.56 -1.00
N PHE A 59 -0.91 -13.35 0.26
CA PHE A 59 -1.12 -12.07 0.95
C PHE A 59 -0.32 -10.94 0.30
N ARG A 60 0.92 -11.19 -0.12
CA ARG A 60 1.76 -10.22 -0.82
C ARG A 60 1.16 -9.79 -2.14
N PHE A 61 0.75 -10.76 -2.96
CA PHE A 61 0.08 -10.49 -4.24
C PHE A 61 -1.23 -9.73 -4.03
N TRP A 62 -2.06 -10.15 -3.08
CA TRP A 62 -3.33 -9.52 -2.76
C TRP A 62 -3.14 -8.07 -2.31
N THR A 63 -2.20 -7.82 -1.40
CA THR A 63 -1.90 -6.47 -0.92
C THR A 63 -1.43 -5.57 -2.06
N TRP A 64 -0.51 -6.07 -2.89
CA TRP A 64 -0.07 -5.32 -4.06
C TRP A 64 -1.23 -5.03 -5.03
N LEU A 65 -2.07 -6.01 -5.33
CA LEU A 65 -3.20 -5.87 -6.25
C LEU A 65 -4.23 -4.84 -5.77
N THR A 66 -4.51 -4.81 -4.48
CA THR A 66 -5.58 -3.98 -3.91
C THR A 66 -5.12 -2.61 -3.41
N THR A 67 -3.85 -2.47 -3.07
CA THR A 67 -3.32 -1.24 -2.44
C THR A 67 -2.06 -0.70 -3.12
N SER A 68 -1.48 -1.43 -4.07
CA SER A 68 -0.17 -1.14 -4.68
C SER A 68 0.99 -1.03 -3.68
N MET A 69 0.82 -1.51 -2.44
CA MET A 69 1.86 -1.49 -1.42
C MET A 69 2.94 -2.52 -1.71
N ILE A 70 4.19 -2.13 -1.53
CA ILE A 70 5.38 -2.97 -1.63
C ILE A 70 5.80 -3.37 -0.23
N THR A 71 6.10 -4.65 -0.03
CA THR A 71 6.36 -5.21 1.32
C THR A 71 7.49 -4.49 2.03
N LYS A 72 8.62 -4.27 1.35
CA LYS A 72 9.80 -3.61 1.91
C LYS A 72 9.51 -2.16 2.32
N GLU A 73 8.86 -1.40 1.44
CA GLU A 73 8.52 0.00 1.69
C GLU A 73 7.59 0.13 2.90
N TRP A 74 6.52 -0.66 2.91
CA TRP A 74 5.56 -0.61 4.01
C TRP A 74 6.19 -1.00 5.35
N ALA A 75 6.95 -2.10 5.39
CA ALA A 75 7.61 -2.56 6.61
C ALA A 75 8.66 -1.55 7.11
N ALA A 76 9.42 -0.92 6.20
CA ALA A 76 10.41 0.09 6.55
C ALA A 76 9.77 1.33 7.18
N ILE A 77 8.74 1.87 6.52
CA ILE A 77 8.02 3.06 6.99
C ILE A 77 7.35 2.79 8.34
N HIS A 78 6.72 1.62 8.48
CA HIS A 78 6.06 1.23 9.72
C HIS A 78 7.05 1.07 10.89
N ARG A 79 8.20 0.45 10.64
CA ARG A 79 9.28 0.34 11.66
C ARG A 79 9.89 1.68 12.01
N LYS A 80 10.06 2.59 11.04
CA LYS A 80 10.49 3.96 11.30
C LYS A 80 9.49 4.69 12.19
N HIS A 81 8.19 4.57 11.90
CA HIS A 81 7.14 5.12 12.75
C HIS A 81 7.27 4.63 14.21
N HIS A 82 7.43 3.32 14.42
CA HIS A 82 7.63 2.78 15.78
C HIS A 82 8.92 3.28 16.44
N ALA A 83 10.01 3.40 15.69
CA ALA A 83 11.30 3.83 16.22
C ALA A 83 11.36 5.34 16.53
N LYS A 84 10.54 6.14 15.84
CA LYS A 84 10.53 7.60 15.88
C LYS A 84 9.18 8.18 16.29
N CYS A 85 8.33 7.36 16.90
CA CYS A 85 6.97 7.71 17.27
C CYS A 85 6.88 9.12 17.90
N GLU A 86 5.99 9.95 17.37
CA GLU A 86 5.70 11.31 17.81
C GLU A 86 6.87 12.31 17.75
N THR A 87 7.97 11.98 17.08
CA THR A 87 9.06 12.92 16.79
C THR A 87 8.87 13.55 15.39
N GLU A 88 9.66 14.58 15.08
CA GLU A 88 9.68 15.22 13.75
C GLU A 88 10.09 14.26 12.62
N GLU A 89 10.81 13.18 12.96
CA GLU A 89 11.22 12.13 12.03
C GLU A 89 10.13 11.07 11.78
N ASP A 90 9.01 11.12 12.51
CA ASP A 90 7.90 10.18 12.32
C ASP A 90 7.16 10.49 11.02
N PRO A 91 7.08 9.55 10.05
CA PRO A 91 6.51 9.81 8.73
C PRO A 91 5.06 10.26 8.74
N HIS A 92 4.29 9.88 9.76
CA HIS A 92 2.85 10.13 9.82
C HIS A 92 2.32 10.35 11.25
N SER A 93 3.12 11.00 12.10
CA SER A 93 2.68 11.38 13.44
C SER A 93 1.52 12.38 13.40
N PRO A 94 0.38 12.10 14.03
CA PRO A 94 -0.69 13.08 14.17
C PRO A 94 -0.31 14.23 15.12
N GLN A 95 0.64 14.04 16.01
CA GLN A 95 1.14 15.08 16.90
C GLN A 95 1.95 16.14 16.11
N VAL A 96 2.79 15.67 15.18
CA VAL A 96 3.65 16.55 14.37
C VAL A 96 2.89 17.15 13.18
N HIS A 97 2.15 16.33 12.47
CA HIS A 97 1.48 16.73 11.22
C HIS A 97 0.05 17.24 11.41
N GLY A 98 -0.56 16.96 12.56
CA GLY A 98 -1.99 17.17 12.81
C GLY A 98 -2.86 16.02 12.30
N ILE A 99 -3.88 15.65 13.09
CA ILE A 99 -4.76 14.51 12.80
C ILE A 99 -5.45 14.63 11.42
N ASN A 100 -5.91 15.81 11.06
CA ASN A 100 -6.59 16.03 9.77
C ASN A 100 -5.66 15.78 8.59
N LYS A 101 -4.39 16.20 8.67
CA LYS A 101 -3.42 15.95 7.61
C LYS A 101 -3.13 14.46 7.49
N VAL A 102 -2.89 13.77 8.60
CA VAL A 102 -2.65 12.32 8.58
C VAL A 102 -3.85 11.56 8.03
N LEU A 103 -5.06 11.92 8.46
CA LEU A 103 -6.29 11.25 8.01
C LEU A 103 -6.55 11.42 6.51
N TRP A 104 -6.42 12.64 5.98
CA TRP A 104 -6.78 12.94 4.59
C TRP A 104 -5.61 12.80 3.60
N THR A 105 -4.38 12.89 4.07
CA THR A 105 -3.18 12.82 3.21
C THR A 105 -2.19 11.73 3.61
N GLY A 106 -2.59 10.77 4.45
CA GLY A 106 -1.71 9.69 4.92
C GLY A 106 -1.07 8.89 3.79
N VAL A 107 -1.81 8.65 2.69
CA VAL A 107 -1.25 8.01 1.49
C VAL A 107 -0.13 8.85 0.88
N LEU A 108 -0.28 10.18 0.82
CA LEU A 108 0.76 11.07 0.28
C LEU A 108 1.98 11.12 1.20
N LEU A 109 1.77 11.08 2.51
CA LEU A 109 2.86 10.98 3.49
C LEU A 109 3.63 9.66 3.32
N TYR A 110 2.92 8.56 3.15
CA TYR A 110 3.51 7.25 2.84
C TYR A 110 4.33 7.29 1.54
N VAL A 111 3.76 7.76 0.45
CA VAL A 111 4.45 7.88 -0.85
C VAL A 111 5.67 8.77 -0.74
N LYS A 112 5.57 9.90 -0.04
CA LYS A 112 6.74 10.75 0.21
C LYS A 112 7.85 10.01 0.94
N GLU A 113 7.51 9.28 2.00
CA GLU A 113 8.49 8.55 2.82
C GLU A 113 9.11 7.37 2.06
N SER A 114 8.35 6.70 1.17
CA SER A 114 8.88 5.58 0.38
C SER A 114 10.02 5.98 -0.58
N HIS A 115 10.15 7.27 -0.89
CA HIS A 115 11.23 7.80 -1.72
C HIS A 115 12.52 8.13 -0.95
N TYR A 116 12.56 7.97 0.37
CA TYR A 116 13.78 8.17 1.14
C TYR A 116 14.61 6.88 1.21
N PRO A 117 15.77 6.82 0.49
CA PRO A 117 16.63 5.63 0.49
C PRO A 117 17.10 5.24 1.89
N GLU A 118 17.41 6.22 2.72
CA GLU A 118 17.86 6.00 4.09
C GLU A 118 16.82 5.23 4.93
N THR A 119 15.53 5.52 4.76
CA THR A 119 14.46 4.78 5.43
C THR A 119 14.43 3.32 4.96
N MET A 120 14.60 3.10 3.65
CA MET A 120 14.61 1.75 3.08
C MET A 120 15.82 0.93 3.51
N GLU A 121 16.99 1.55 3.57
CA GLU A 121 18.24 0.90 4.00
C GLU A 121 18.21 0.57 5.50
N ARG A 122 17.81 1.53 6.32
CA ARG A 122 17.86 1.40 7.78
C ARG A 122 16.76 0.49 8.34
N TYR A 123 15.54 0.57 7.82
CA TYR A 123 14.37 -0.11 8.39
C TYR A 123 13.80 -1.23 7.52
N GLY A 124 14.18 -1.33 6.23
CA GLY A 124 13.67 -2.32 5.28
C GLY A 124 14.32 -3.70 5.34
N HIS A 125 15.17 -3.99 6.34
CA HIS A 125 15.93 -5.22 6.44
C HIS A 125 15.02 -6.45 6.71
N GLY A 126 15.41 -7.60 6.14
CA GLY A 126 14.76 -8.88 6.36
C GLY A 126 13.34 -9.02 5.80
N THR A 127 12.95 -8.16 4.88
CA THR A 127 11.79 -8.36 4.01
C THR A 127 12.19 -9.18 2.78
N PRO A 128 11.22 -9.78 2.05
CA PRO A 128 11.53 -10.49 0.82
C PRO A 128 12.33 -9.61 -0.17
N ASP A 129 13.37 -10.16 -0.77
CA ASP A 129 14.17 -9.51 -1.81
C ASP A 129 14.26 -10.40 -3.05
N ASP A 130 13.10 -10.80 -3.57
CA ASP A 130 12.99 -11.63 -4.74
C ASP A 130 12.69 -10.81 -6.02
N TRP A 131 12.60 -11.52 -7.15
CA TRP A 131 12.30 -10.90 -8.45
C TRP A 131 11.00 -10.09 -8.43
N LEU A 132 9.96 -10.54 -7.73
CA LEU A 132 8.67 -9.86 -7.65
C LEU A 132 8.80 -8.50 -6.95
N GLU A 133 9.46 -8.47 -5.81
CA GLU A 133 9.69 -7.25 -5.03
C GLU A 133 10.56 -6.23 -5.80
N ARG A 134 11.63 -6.70 -6.44
CA ARG A 134 12.52 -5.86 -7.25
C ARG A 134 11.83 -5.24 -8.46
N ASN A 135 10.95 -5.97 -9.14
CA ASN A 135 10.18 -5.41 -10.27
C ASN A 135 9.14 -4.39 -9.84
N HIS A 136 8.48 -4.59 -8.71
CA HIS A 136 7.54 -3.61 -8.17
C HIS A 136 8.26 -2.32 -7.77
N GLN A 137 9.39 -2.43 -7.09
CA GLN A 137 10.22 -1.29 -6.70
C GLN A 137 10.75 -0.51 -7.93
N ALA A 138 11.21 -1.22 -8.96
CA ALA A 138 11.65 -0.60 -10.21
C ALA A 138 10.52 0.13 -10.96
N SER A 139 9.30 -0.36 -10.89
CA SER A 139 8.12 0.28 -11.50
C SER A 139 7.79 1.60 -10.80
N ASN A 140 7.83 1.63 -9.48
CA ASN A 140 7.55 2.83 -8.71
C ASN A 140 8.63 3.91 -8.92
N ILE A 141 9.90 3.54 -8.93
CA ILE A 141 11.01 4.47 -9.19
C ILE A 141 10.87 5.10 -10.58
N ARG A 142 10.49 4.33 -11.60
CA ARG A 142 10.30 4.86 -12.97
C ARG A 142 9.15 5.86 -13.04
N LEU A 143 8.02 5.59 -12.39
CA LEU A 143 6.88 6.49 -12.37
C LEU A 143 7.21 7.83 -11.70
N VAL A 144 8.00 7.78 -10.62
CA VAL A 144 8.43 8.97 -9.88
C VAL A 144 9.40 9.82 -10.71
N SER A 145 10.45 9.21 -11.25
CA SER A 145 11.43 9.91 -12.08
C SER A 145 10.79 10.57 -13.32
N GLN A 146 9.77 9.93 -13.91
CA GLN A 146 8.99 10.51 -15.00
C GLN A 146 8.15 11.70 -14.57
N ASN A 147 7.54 11.65 -13.37
CA ASN A 147 6.74 12.74 -12.84
C ASN A 147 7.60 13.95 -12.44
N GLU A 148 8.75 13.71 -11.83
CA GLU A 148 9.73 14.76 -11.51
C GLU A 148 10.27 15.43 -12.77
N ALA A 149 10.63 14.64 -13.79
CA ALA A 149 11.08 15.16 -15.08
C ALA A 149 9.99 15.93 -15.83
N ARG A 150 8.72 15.64 -15.61
CA ARG A 150 7.57 16.35 -16.17
C ARG A 150 7.30 17.65 -15.43
N SER A 151 7.41 17.65 -14.12
CA SER A 151 7.25 18.84 -13.25
C SER A 151 8.37 19.87 -13.45
N ALA A 152 9.58 19.42 -13.80
CA ALA A 152 10.72 20.31 -14.07
C ALA A 152 10.68 20.97 -15.46
N ARG A 153 9.76 20.58 -16.33
CA ARG A 153 9.60 21.12 -17.72
C ARG A 153 8.39 22.02 -17.90
N GLY A 154 7.56 22.19 -16.89
CA GLY A 154 6.36 23.05 -16.89
C GLY A 154 6.51 24.20 -15.93
#